data_c384a5cdb5ed2b55661fa76d7be7a353
#
_entry.id   c384a5cdb5ed2b55661fa76d7be7a353
#
_cell.length_a   1.000
_cell.length_b   1.000
_cell.length_c   1.000
_cell.angle_alpha   90.00
_cell.angle_beta   90.00
_cell.angle_gamma   90.00
#
_symmetry.space_group_name_H-M   'P 1'
#
loop_
_entity.id
_entity.type
_entity.pdbx_description
1 polymer ?
#
loop_
_entity_poly.entity_id
_entity_poly.type
_entity_poly.pdbx_seq_one_letter_code
_entity_poly.pdbx_strand_id
1 'polypeptide(L)'
;MFSENHRVMIESIFKLRKWVQENLPIENSLIAYDLILLLSIHNYSNGRITVKHLFASLPHSSTAVRSHYKRFIDDGWIEHYPDPLDQRIKYVQPTDKFVQVINAYTEATGELFTPEVFKNS
;
A
#
# COMPACT_ATOMS: atom_id res chain seq x y z
N MET A 1 -30.14 -10.85 6.06
CA MET A 1 -30.35 -9.68 5.18
C MET A 1 -29.54 -8.50 5.69
N PHE A 2 -28.90 -7.77 4.79
CA PHE A 2 -28.15 -6.58 5.16
C PHE A 2 -29.08 -5.40 5.37
N SER A 3 -28.81 -4.59 6.39
CA SER A 3 -29.51 -3.31 6.57
C SER A 3 -29.04 -2.32 5.49
N GLU A 4 -29.74 -1.21 5.35
CA GLU A 4 -29.37 -0.13 4.44
C GLU A 4 -27.95 0.37 4.74
N ASN A 5 -27.60 0.47 6.02
CA ASN A 5 -26.27 0.89 6.45
C ASN A 5 -25.20 -0.10 5.99
N HIS A 6 -25.47 -1.40 6.10
CA HIS A 6 -24.54 -2.43 5.60
C HIS A 6 -24.38 -2.33 4.09
N ARG A 7 -25.47 -2.08 3.36
CA ARG A 7 -25.42 -1.96 1.90
C ARG A 7 -24.54 -0.79 1.47
N VAL A 8 -24.72 0.37 2.09
CA VAL A 8 -23.94 1.56 1.79
C VAL A 8 -22.45 1.31 2.04
N MET A 9 -22.15 0.64 3.15
CA MET A 9 -20.77 0.32 3.51
C MET A 9 -20.12 -0.62 2.48
N ILE A 10 -20.83 -1.66 2.06
CA ILE A 10 -20.33 -2.61 1.05
C ILE A 10 -20.12 -1.90 -0.30
N GLU A 11 -21.03 -1.02 -0.69
CA GLU A 11 -20.88 -0.24 -1.91
C GLU A 11 -19.64 0.67 -1.85
N SER A 12 -19.37 1.27 -0.69
CA SER A 12 -18.19 2.11 -0.50
C SER A 12 -16.91 1.28 -0.61
N ILE A 13 -16.90 0.08 -0.03
CA ILE A 13 -15.76 -0.85 -0.15
C ILE A 13 -15.53 -1.22 -1.62
N PHE A 14 -16.60 -1.50 -2.35
CA PHE A 14 -16.48 -1.84 -3.78
C PHE A 14 -15.92 -0.67 -4.60
N LYS A 15 -16.39 0.54 -4.33
CA LYS A 15 -15.88 1.74 -5.00
C LYS A 15 -14.39 1.97 -4.69
N LEU A 16 -13.98 1.74 -3.44
CA LEU A 16 -12.59 1.87 -3.06
C LEU A 16 -11.72 0.83 -3.77
N ARG A 17 -12.20 -0.41 -3.87
CA ARG A 17 -11.50 -1.46 -4.59
C ARG A 17 -11.29 -1.10 -6.06
N LYS A 18 -12.30 -0.51 -6.71
CA LYS A 18 -12.17 -0.05 -8.09
C LYS A 18 -11.13 1.05 -8.21
N TRP A 19 -11.15 2.00 -7.28
CA TRP A 19 -10.16 3.07 -7.25
C TRP A 19 -8.74 2.51 -7.14
N VAL A 20 -8.54 1.52 -6.26
CA VAL A 20 -7.25 0.87 -6.06
C VAL A 20 -6.77 0.23 -7.37
N GLN A 21 -7.62 -0.50 -8.06
CA GLN A 21 -7.26 -1.13 -9.33
C GLN A 21 -6.88 -0.13 -10.42
N GLU A 22 -7.52 1.03 -10.42
CA GLU A 22 -7.30 2.05 -11.44
C GLU A 22 -6.08 2.93 -11.16
N ASN A 23 -5.66 3.07 -9.90
CA ASN A 23 -4.67 4.07 -9.50
C ASN A 23 -3.41 3.49 -8.86
N LEU A 24 -3.49 2.35 -8.18
CA LEU A 24 -2.31 1.74 -7.54
C LEU A 24 -1.68 0.71 -8.47
N PRO A 25 -0.34 0.55 -8.44
CA PRO A 25 0.37 -0.38 -9.32
C PRO A 25 0.32 -1.82 -8.82
N ILE A 26 -0.87 -2.34 -8.54
CA ILE A 26 -1.03 -3.66 -7.94
C ILE A 26 -1.15 -4.81 -8.95
N GLU A 27 -1.54 -4.52 -10.21
CA GLU A 27 -1.71 -5.53 -11.26
C GLU A 27 -2.54 -6.74 -10.79
N ASN A 28 -3.63 -6.47 -10.07
CA ASN A 28 -4.54 -7.47 -9.51
C ASN A 28 -3.86 -8.42 -8.52
N SER A 29 -2.79 -7.99 -7.87
CA SER A 29 -2.04 -8.81 -6.92
C SER A 29 -2.24 -8.32 -5.49
N LEU A 30 -2.74 -9.20 -4.61
CA LEU A 30 -2.81 -8.90 -3.18
C LEU A 30 -1.41 -8.79 -2.57
N ILE A 31 -0.42 -9.50 -3.12
CA ILE A 31 0.96 -9.41 -2.66
C ILE A 31 1.49 -7.99 -2.88
N ALA A 32 1.26 -7.45 -4.07
CA ALA A 32 1.66 -6.08 -4.38
C ALA A 32 0.92 -5.07 -3.48
N TYR A 33 -0.37 -5.31 -3.23
CA TYR A 33 -1.17 -4.46 -2.35
C TYR A 33 -0.64 -4.47 -0.92
N ASP A 34 -0.37 -5.66 -0.36
CA ASP A 34 0.22 -5.79 0.98
C ASP A 34 1.56 -5.07 1.08
N LEU A 35 2.39 -5.20 0.05
CA LEU A 35 3.69 -4.53 -0.02
C LEU A 35 3.52 -3.01 0.02
N ILE A 36 2.59 -2.46 -0.74
CA ILE A 36 2.29 -1.04 -0.76
C ILE A 36 1.83 -0.55 0.62
N LEU A 37 0.91 -1.26 1.25
CA LEU A 37 0.37 -0.86 2.55
C LEU A 37 1.44 -0.89 3.62
N LEU A 38 2.27 -1.94 3.65
CA LEU A 38 3.32 -2.09 4.66
C LEU A 38 4.37 -0.99 4.51
N LEU A 39 4.79 -0.69 3.28
CA LEU A 39 5.72 0.41 3.02
C LEU A 39 5.14 1.76 3.46
N SER A 40 3.85 1.97 3.21
CA SER A 40 3.18 3.20 3.62
C SER A 40 3.18 3.36 5.14
N ILE A 41 2.88 2.29 5.86
CA ILE A 41 2.88 2.30 7.33
C ILE A 41 4.26 2.69 7.86
N HIS A 42 5.32 2.06 7.35
CA HIS A 42 6.67 2.36 7.80
C HIS A 42 7.12 3.78 7.45
N ASN A 43 6.70 4.29 6.29
CA ASN A 43 7.01 5.66 5.89
C ASN A 43 6.40 6.67 6.87
N TYR A 44 5.14 6.47 7.25
CA TYR A 44 4.47 7.39 8.18
C TYR A 44 4.96 7.27 9.62
N SER A 45 5.59 6.16 9.97
CA SER A 45 6.14 5.95 11.31
C SER A 45 7.54 6.54 11.48
N ASN A 46 8.09 7.19 10.47
CA ASN A 46 9.43 7.76 10.46
C ASN A 46 10.54 6.75 10.74
N GLY A 47 10.24 5.46 10.55
CA GLY A 47 11.21 4.39 10.73
C GLY A 47 11.85 4.01 9.41
N ARG A 48 13.13 3.64 9.47
CA ARG A 48 13.77 2.99 8.33
C ARG A 48 13.44 1.50 8.38
N ILE A 49 13.15 0.91 7.23
CA ILE A 49 12.94 -0.52 7.13
C ILE A 49 13.96 -1.12 6.19
N THR A 50 14.56 -2.23 6.62
CA THR A 50 15.46 -2.98 5.74
C THR A 50 14.66 -3.81 4.76
N VAL A 51 15.24 -4.10 3.61
CA VAL A 51 14.62 -4.97 2.62
C VAL A 51 14.34 -6.35 3.23
N LYS A 52 15.27 -6.87 4.03
CA LYS A 52 15.10 -8.16 4.70
C LYS A 52 13.91 -8.16 5.65
N HIS A 53 13.77 -7.11 6.45
CA HIS A 53 12.65 -6.98 7.40
C HIS A 53 11.32 -6.86 6.67
N LEU A 54 11.30 -6.07 5.59
CA LEU A 54 10.09 -5.92 4.78
C LEU A 54 9.61 -7.28 4.26
N PHE A 55 10.50 -8.07 3.68
CA PHE A 55 10.15 -9.37 3.15
C PHE A 55 9.68 -10.33 4.26
N ALA A 56 10.35 -10.30 5.41
CA ALA A 56 9.97 -11.15 6.55
C ALA A 56 8.62 -10.79 7.16
N SER A 57 8.18 -9.53 6.99
CA SER A 57 6.93 -9.04 7.57
C SER A 57 5.71 -9.35 6.71
N LEU A 58 5.89 -9.85 5.49
CA LEU A 58 4.79 -10.15 4.58
C LEU A 58 4.43 -11.63 4.64
N PRO A 59 3.14 -11.99 4.64
CA PRO A 59 2.68 -13.40 4.72
C PRO A 59 2.74 -14.07 3.35
N HIS A 60 3.82 -13.88 2.63
CA HIS A 60 4.00 -14.39 1.27
C HIS A 60 5.43 -14.91 1.11
N SER A 61 5.64 -15.81 0.15
CA SER A 61 6.98 -16.32 -0.11
C SER A 61 7.90 -15.20 -0.61
N SER A 62 9.19 -15.30 -0.27
CA SER A 62 10.19 -14.32 -0.70
C SER A 62 10.25 -14.20 -2.22
N THR A 63 10.06 -15.31 -2.93
CA THR A 63 10.07 -15.31 -4.40
C THR A 63 8.94 -14.46 -4.96
N ALA A 64 7.73 -14.61 -4.42
CA ALA A 64 6.57 -13.84 -4.88
C ALA A 64 6.73 -12.35 -4.57
N VAL A 65 7.19 -12.02 -3.37
CA VAL A 65 7.42 -10.62 -2.96
C VAL A 65 8.50 -9.99 -3.83
N ARG A 66 9.58 -10.72 -4.10
CA ARG A 66 10.73 -10.21 -4.86
C ARG A 66 10.34 -9.76 -6.26
N SER A 67 9.46 -10.50 -6.93
CA SER A 67 8.99 -10.15 -8.26
C SER A 67 8.33 -8.76 -8.27
N HIS A 68 7.43 -8.51 -7.32
CA HIS A 68 6.76 -7.22 -7.21
C HIS A 68 7.69 -6.12 -6.72
N TYR A 69 8.58 -6.45 -5.78
CA TYR A 69 9.58 -5.50 -5.27
C TYR A 69 10.47 -5.00 -6.42
N LYS A 70 10.97 -5.92 -7.25
CA LYS A 70 11.82 -5.56 -8.39
C LYS A 70 11.06 -4.67 -9.38
N ARG A 71 9.81 -4.99 -9.66
CA ARG A 71 8.98 -4.18 -10.54
C ARG A 71 8.80 -2.76 -9.97
N PHE A 72 8.59 -2.63 -8.67
CA PHE A 72 8.43 -1.33 -8.03
C PHE A 72 9.72 -0.50 -8.08
N ILE A 73 10.88 -1.14 -7.95
CA ILE A 73 12.17 -0.47 -8.14
C ILE A 73 12.31 0.01 -9.59
N ASP A 74 12.07 -0.88 -10.55
CA ASP A 74 12.23 -0.59 -11.98
C ASP A 74 11.29 0.53 -12.45
N ASP A 75 10.08 0.58 -11.91
CA ASP A 75 9.06 1.56 -12.28
C ASP A 75 9.15 2.87 -11.47
N GLY A 76 10.10 2.97 -10.56
CA GLY A 76 10.32 4.21 -9.81
C GLY A 76 9.33 4.46 -8.68
N TRP A 77 8.65 3.44 -8.18
CA TRP A 77 7.75 3.57 -7.03
C TRP A 77 8.51 3.59 -5.71
N ILE A 78 9.58 2.82 -5.63
CA ILE A 78 10.44 2.72 -4.45
C ILE A 78 11.89 2.78 -4.86
N GLU A 79 12.76 3.07 -3.90
CA GLU A 79 14.20 3.03 -4.09
C GLU A 79 14.83 2.38 -2.87
N HIS A 80 16.02 1.80 -3.05
CA HIS A 80 16.74 1.24 -1.94
C HIS A 80 18.16 1.81 -1.90
N TYR A 81 18.78 1.80 -0.71
CA TYR A 81 20.10 2.33 -0.50
C TYR A 81 20.83 1.52 0.57
N PRO A 82 22.15 1.40 0.47
CA PRO A 82 22.90 0.63 1.46
C PRO A 82 23.06 1.40 2.77
N ASP A 83 23.25 0.65 3.86
CA ASP A 83 23.64 1.24 5.12
C ASP A 83 25.07 1.83 4.98
N PRO A 84 25.32 3.04 5.49
CA PRO A 84 26.65 3.66 5.37
C PRO A 84 27.79 2.87 5.98
N LEU A 85 27.51 2.07 7.00
CA LEU A 85 28.52 1.30 7.73
C LEU A 85 28.59 -0.16 7.31
N ASP A 86 27.53 -0.71 6.70
CA ASP A 86 27.50 -2.10 6.27
C ASP A 86 26.65 -2.23 5.00
N GLN A 87 27.34 -2.29 3.85
CA GLN A 87 26.70 -2.33 2.54
C GLN A 87 25.87 -3.59 2.28
N ARG A 88 25.98 -4.61 3.13
CA ARG A 88 25.13 -5.80 3.04
C ARG A 88 23.71 -5.52 3.50
N ILE A 89 23.54 -4.49 4.31
CA ILE A 89 22.22 -4.05 4.80
C ILE A 89 21.69 -3.00 3.83
N LYS A 90 20.47 -3.23 3.33
CA LYS A 90 19.80 -2.29 2.43
C LYS A 90 18.48 -1.84 3.02
N TYR A 91 18.27 -0.54 2.97
CA TYR A 91 16.99 0.08 3.36
C TYR A 91 16.18 0.37 2.11
N VAL A 92 14.86 0.40 2.26
CA VAL A 92 13.94 0.76 1.19
C VAL A 92 13.12 1.96 1.63
N GLN A 93 12.80 2.83 0.68
CA GLN A 93 11.94 3.98 0.93
C GLN A 93 11.05 4.27 -0.28
N PRO A 94 9.85 4.80 -0.06
CA PRO A 94 8.99 5.26 -1.15
C PRO A 94 9.59 6.48 -1.86
N THR A 95 9.36 6.58 -3.15
CA THR A 95 9.67 7.80 -3.92
C THR A 95 8.55 8.81 -3.76
N ASP A 96 8.76 10.05 -4.24
CA ASP A 96 7.72 11.07 -4.25
C ASP A 96 6.50 10.61 -5.05
N LYS A 97 6.73 9.89 -6.14
CA LYS A 97 5.66 9.30 -6.96
C LYS A 97 4.76 8.39 -6.13
N PHE A 98 5.35 7.55 -5.31
CA PHE A 98 4.63 6.65 -4.42
C PHE A 98 3.84 7.44 -3.37
N VAL A 99 4.48 8.40 -2.72
CA VAL A 99 3.84 9.22 -1.68
C VAL A 99 2.63 9.95 -2.24
N GLN A 100 2.73 10.50 -3.45
CA GLN A 100 1.61 11.19 -4.09
C GLN A 100 0.41 10.27 -4.31
N VAL A 101 0.62 9.04 -4.79
CA VAL A 101 -0.49 8.12 -5.02
C VAL A 101 -1.09 7.61 -3.71
N ILE A 102 -0.28 7.45 -2.67
CA ILE A 102 -0.81 7.06 -1.35
C ILE A 102 -1.62 8.18 -0.73
N ASN A 103 -1.19 9.42 -0.86
CA ASN A 103 -1.99 10.56 -0.41
C ASN A 103 -3.34 10.60 -1.13
N ALA A 104 -3.37 10.37 -2.44
CA ALA A 104 -4.61 10.30 -3.20
C ALA A 104 -5.50 9.13 -2.73
N TYR A 105 -4.89 7.99 -2.39
CA TYR A 105 -5.60 6.84 -1.86
C TYR A 105 -6.28 7.17 -0.52
N THR A 106 -5.54 7.80 0.39
CA THR A 106 -6.11 8.15 1.70
C THR A 106 -7.23 9.18 1.56
N GLU A 107 -7.12 10.13 0.64
CA GLU A 107 -8.19 11.07 0.35
C GLU A 107 -9.43 10.38 -0.20
N ALA A 108 -9.27 9.49 -1.19
CA ALA A 108 -10.38 8.73 -1.76
C ALA A 108 -11.07 7.89 -0.70
N THR A 109 -10.30 7.25 0.19
CA THR A 109 -10.84 6.47 1.30
C THR A 109 -11.66 7.35 2.23
N GLY A 110 -11.13 8.52 2.58
CA GLY A 110 -11.82 9.47 3.46
C GLY A 110 -13.15 9.95 2.88
N GLU A 111 -13.20 10.20 1.57
CA GLU A 111 -14.43 10.62 0.89
C GLU A 111 -15.49 9.52 0.88
N LEU A 112 -15.07 8.27 0.69
CA LEU A 112 -15.99 7.15 0.61
C LEU A 112 -16.52 6.70 1.98
N PHE A 113 -15.77 6.95 3.05
CA PHE A 113 -16.11 6.49 4.40
C PHE A 113 -16.30 7.67 5.36
N THR A 114 -16.91 8.76 4.87
CA THR A 114 -17.26 9.91 5.71
C THR A 114 -18.44 9.57 6.62
N PRO A 115 -18.59 10.26 7.76
CA PRO A 115 -19.74 10.04 8.63
C PRO A 115 -21.09 10.23 7.93
N GLU A 116 -21.18 11.12 6.94
CA GLU A 116 -22.41 11.36 6.20
C GLU A 116 -22.88 10.13 5.42
N VAL A 117 -21.96 9.28 4.98
CA VAL A 117 -22.30 8.05 4.26
C VAL A 117 -23.11 7.10 5.13
N PHE A 118 -22.92 7.15 6.43
CA PHE A 118 -23.54 6.23 7.40
C PHE A 118 -24.57 6.90 8.29
N LYS A 119 -24.92 8.15 8.02
CA LYS A 119 -25.71 8.99 8.90
C LYS A 119 -27.15 8.50 9.08
N ASN A 120 -27.73 7.86 8.09
CA ASN A 120 -29.13 7.43 8.07
C ASN A 120 -29.28 5.94 8.33
N SER A 121 -28.43 5.40 9.16
CA SER A 121 -28.47 3.98 9.50
C SER A 121 -29.59 3.62 10.47
#